data_ee9ba78a47528eba4c1a2159a86653e5
#
_entry.id   ee9ba78a47528eba4c1a2159a86653e5
#
_cell.length_a   1.000
_cell.length_b   1.000
_cell.length_c   1.000
_cell.angle_alpha   90.00
_cell.angle_beta   90.00
_cell.angle_gamma   90.00
#
_symmetry.space_group_name_H-M   'P 1'
#
loop_
_entity.id
_entity.type
_entity.pdbx_description
1 polymer ?
#
loop_
_entity_poly.entity_id
_entity_poly.type
_entity_poly.pdbx_seq_one_letter_code
_entity_poly.pdbx_strand_id
1 'polypeptide(L)'
;FQAEDGIRDQPRSRGLGDVYKRQEHSGKTNLPAQRFVNRGGRGASVSRTMAIKVAINGYGTIGKRVADAVDAQDDMEIVGVTKTRPAFGCDLAVRKGYPIYCTYDDADRIAAFGDAGYTCHGGLSDLLGIADIVIDCSPGKVGASNKEKYDDAGVKWIFQGGEKHAMTGMSYTSSGNHAENLNVTGTRVVSCNTTGLSRTLVPLYDHCGSLSVECTMIRRAADPGDSNKGPINAIKPVLKVPSHHGPDVMTVKPEININSMAVAVPTTIMHVHVIVASLPEGHGMTTESVLALWAQQPRLVIMNGSETGITTTAEVMEFARDIGRKWGDLHEIFIWEDGVKLEGNSLYYFQAIHQESDVIPENVDAIRALMGVESDWKASVAKTDAAISAYNNL
;
A
#
# COMPACT_ATOMS: atom_id res chain seq x y z
N PHE A 1 34.57 -16.99 -45.15
CA PHE A 1 33.50 -16.33 -45.89
C PHE A 1 33.40 -14.91 -45.38
N GLN A 2 33.70 -13.95 -46.29
CA GLN A 2 33.59 -12.52 -46.11
C GLN A 2 32.12 -12.11 -45.96
N ALA A 3 31.88 -11.15 -45.11
CA ALA A 3 30.83 -10.17 -45.26
C ALA A 3 31.30 -8.86 -44.61
N GLU A 4 31.95 -8.04 -45.42
CA GLU A 4 31.94 -6.60 -45.24
C GLU A 4 30.63 -6.08 -45.78
N ASP A 5 30.05 -5.10 -45.06
CA ASP A 5 29.60 -3.81 -45.57
C ASP A 5 28.52 -3.18 -44.69
N GLY A 6 28.81 -1.97 -44.26
CA GLY A 6 27.84 -0.90 -44.29
C GLY A 6 27.18 -0.47 -42.98
N ILE A 7 27.96 -0.03 -41.99
CA ILE A 7 27.44 0.93 -41.01
C ILE A 7 27.49 2.31 -41.64
N ARG A 8 26.37 2.76 -42.21
CA ARG A 8 26.19 4.15 -42.64
C ARG A 8 26.05 5.05 -41.41
N ASP A 9 26.86 6.11 -41.40
CA ASP A 9 26.81 7.23 -40.47
C ASP A 9 25.38 7.71 -40.22
N GLN A 10 24.92 7.60 -38.99
CA GLN A 10 23.77 8.35 -38.53
C GLN A 10 24.18 9.78 -38.20
N PRO A 11 23.39 10.80 -38.58
CA PRO A 11 23.72 12.17 -38.28
C PRO A 11 23.72 12.42 -36.79
N ARG A 12 24.84 12.95 -36.27
CA ARG A 12 24.99 13.42 -34.89
C ARG A 12 23.89 14.41 -34.56
N SER A 13 23.04 14.09 -33.58
CA SER A 13 22.08 15.04 -33.02
C SER A 13 22.84 16.22 -32.39
N ARG A 14 22.71 17.39 -33.00
CA ARG A 14 23.15 18.65 -32.41
C ARG A 14 22.18 19.03 -31.27
N GLY A 15 22.73 19.18 -30.08
CA GLY A 15 22.34 20.27 -29.18
C GLY A 15 21.09 20.12 -28.36
N LEU A 16 21.14 19.38 -27.26
CA LEU A 16 20.28 19.62 -26.08
C LEU A 16 20.95 20.60 -25.08
N GLY A 17 22.01 21.30 -25.49
CA GLY A 17 22.73 22.24 -24.64
C GLY A 17 22.17 23.66 -24.55
N ASP A 18 21.27 24.06 -25.45
CA ASP A 18 20.87 25.46 -25.59
C ASP A 18 19.50 25.83 -24.97
N VAL A 19 18.78 24.89 -24.39
CA VAL A 19 17.47 25.18 -23.78
C VAL A 19 17.59 25.65 -22.33
N TYR A 20 18.71 25.38 -21.65
CA TYR A 20 18.87 25.71 -20.22
C TYR A 20 19.54 27.08 -19.95
N LYS A 21 19.98 27.83 -20.96
CA LYS A 21 20.65 29.13 -20.78
C LYS A 21 19.80 30.39 -20.98
N ARG A 22 18.48 30.27 -21.12
CA ARG A 22 17.59 31.45 -21.33
C ARG A 22 16.59 31.73 -20.24
N GLN A 23 16.74 31.21 -19.01
CA GLN A 23 15.85 31.52 -17.89
C GLN A 23 16.49 32.25 -16.71
N GLU A 24 17.64 32.86 -16.89
CA GLU A 24 18.10 33.87 -15.93
C GLU A 24 17.93 35.23 -16.59
N HIS A 25 16.82 35.84 -16.46
CA HIS A 25 16.50 37.29 -16.41
C HIS A 25 15.06 37.53 -16.85
N SER A 26 14.13 37.48 -15.92
CA SER A 26 13.05 38.48 -15.84
C SER A 26 12.11 38.21 -14.67
N GLY A 27 12.00 39.18 -13.78
CA GLY A 27 10.73 39.59 -13.21
C GLY A 27 10.18 38.74 -12.07
N LYS A 28 10.40 39.20 -10.85
CA LYS A 28 9.51 38.91 -9.72
C LYS A 28 8.07 39.17 -10.13
N THR A 29 7.30 38.12 -10.40
CA THR A 29 5.84 38.21 -10.43
C THR A 29 5.32 37.70 -9.09
N ASN A 30 4.83 38.66 -8.27
CA ASN A 30 3.96 38.40 -7.13
C ASN A 30 2.71 37.71 -7.66
N LEU A 31 2.61 36.41 -7.48
CA LEU A 31 1.33 35.71 -7.60
C LEU A 31 0.53 36.00 -6.33
N PRO A 32 -0.70 36.51 -6.42
CA PRO A 32 -1.55 36.73 -5.26
C PRO A 32 -1.85 35.40 -4.58
N ALA A 33 -1.70 35.37 -3.26
CA ALA A 33 -2.16 34.27 -2.43
C ALA A 33 -3.66 34.02 -2.72
N GLN A 34 -3.95 32.94 -3.40
CA GLN A 34 -5.33 32.46 -3.51
C GLN A 34 -5.77 32.06 -2.09
N ARG A 35 -6.68 32.89 -1.53
CA ARG A 35 -7.43 32.56 -0.33
C ARG A 35 -8.19 31.27 -0.58
N PHE A 36 -7.78 30.20 0.08
CA PHE A 36 -8.61 29.00 0.16
C PHE A 36 -9.93 29.37 0.81
N VAL A 37 -11.00 29.09 0.09
CA VAL A 37 -12.38 29.29 0.52
C VAL A 37 -12.62 28.45 1.79
N ASN A 38 -13.00 29.16 2.83
CA ASN A 38 -13.50 28.61 4.09
C ASN A 38 -14.55 27.53 3.80
N ARG A 39 -14.30 26.28 4.19
CA ARG A 39 -15.30 25.21 4.13
C ARG A 39 -16.48 25.63 5.00
N GLY A 40 -17.60 25.91 4.36
CA GLY A 40 -18.85 26.31 4.95
C GLY A 40 -19.28 25.37 6.07
N GLY A 41 -19.89 25.96 7.11
CA GLY A 41 -20.25 25.33 8.35
C GLY A 41 -21.01 24.01 8.17
N ARG A 42 -20.52 22.97 8.83
CA ARG A 42 -21.26 21.74 9.11
C ARG A 42 -22.30 22.08 10.19
N GLY A 43 -23.53 22.17 9.78
CA GLY A 43 -24.65 22.22 10.71
C GLY A 43 -24.98 20.83 11.24
N ALA A 44 -25.48 20.84 12.48
CA ALA A 44 -26.08 19.77 13.25
C ALA A 44 -25.14 18.93 14.12
N SER A 45 -25.33 19.08 15.43
CA SER A 45 -24.70 18.31 16.51
C SER A 45 -25.18 16.86 16.47
N VAL A 46 -24.41 16.01 15.82
CA VAL A 46 -24.32 14.60 16.15
C VAL A 46 -23.25 14.49 17.23
N SER A 47 -23.49 13.73 18.29
CA SER A 47 -22.53 13.41 19.34
C SER A 47 -21.20 13.07 18.67
N ARG A 48 -20.20 13.98 18.78
CA ARG A 48 -18.90 13.81 18.17
C ARG A 48 -18.18 12.75 19.00
N THR A 49 -18.23 11.50 18.58
CA THR A 49 -17.21 10.54 18.99
C THR A 49 -15.86 11.22 18.75
N MET A 50 -15.00 11.29 19.77
CA MET A 50 -13.69 11.92 19.61
C MET A 50 -12.96 11.18 18.49
N ALA A 51 -12.41 11.90 17.53
CA ALA A 51 -11.66 11.32 16.43
C ALA A 51 -10.44 10.55 16.98
N ILE A 52 -10.14 9.39 16.42
CA ILE A 52 -8.97 8.59 16.78
C ILE A 52 -7.72 9.36 16.37
N LYS A 53 -6.81 9.59 17.32
CA LYS A 53 -5.56 10.31 17.11
C LYS A 53 -4.49 9.39 16.57
N VAL A 54 -4.16 9.55 15.29
CA VAL A 54 -3.24 8.67 14.57
C VAL A 54 -1.90 9.34 14.37
N ALA A 55 -0.82 8.69 14.82
CA ALA A 55 0.56 9.05 14.53
C ALA A 55 1.12 8.22 13.37
N ILE A 56 1.90 8.82 12.48
CA ILE A 56 2.61 8.11 11.41
C ILE A 56 4.10 8.16 11.68
N ASN A 57 4.69 7.04 12.09
CA ASN A 57 6.13 6.93 12.24
C ASN A 57 6.79 6.50 10.93
N GLY A 58 7.42 7.45 10.23
CA GLY A 58 8.04 7.24 8.93
C GLY A 58 7.20 7.79 7.76
N TYR A 59 7.26 9.09 7.52
CA TYR A 59 6.56 9.76 6.40
C TYR A 59 7.31 9.59 5.08
N GLY A 60 7.43 8.32 4.64
CA GLY A 60 8.01 7.86 3.36
C GLY A 60 6.93 7.54 2.32
N THR A 61 7.22 6.60 1.39
CA THR A 61 6.30 6.19 0.31
C THR A 61 4.97 5.64 0.85
N ILE A 62 5.02 4.72 1.81
CA ILE A 62 3.82 4.16 2.44
C ILE A 62 3.21 5.16 3.42
N GLY A 63 4.01 5.74 4.33
CA GLY A 63 3.49 6.64 5.35
C GLY A 63 2.75 7.86 4.82
N LYS A 64 3.14 8.40 3.64
CA LYS A 64 2.40 9.48 2.98
C LYS A 64 1.01 9.04 2.52
N ARG A 65 0.91 7.84 1.97
CA ARG A 65 -0.34 7.26 1.49
C ARG A 65 -1.28 6.91 2.65
N VAL A 66 -0.73 6.30 3.70
CA VAL A 66 -1.50 5.99 4.93
C VAL A 66 -2.00 7.27 5.59
N ALA A 67 -1.13 8.30 5.72
CA ALA A 67 -1.55 9.59 6.26
C ALA A 67 -2.70 10.21 5.46
N ASP A 68 -2.62 10.18 4.12
CA ASP A 68 -3.67 10.69 3.26
C ASP A 68 -4.99 9.91 3.41
N ALA A 69 -4.91 8.59 3.53
CA ALA A 69 -6.07 7.73 3.69
C ALA A 69 -6.74 7.91 5.07
N VAL A 70 -5.95 8.10 6.12
CA VAL A 70 -6.44 8.42 7.48
C VAL A 70 -7.08 9.82 7.52
N ASP A 71 -6.43 10.83 6.93
CA ASP A 71 -6.94 12.21 6.89
C ASP A 71 -8.28 12.31 6.13
N ALA A 72 -8.53 11.40 5.20
CA ALA A 72 -9.80 11.31 4.48
C ALA A 72 -10.96 10.82 5.36
N GLN A 73 -10.69 10.13 6.49
CA GLN A 73 -11.71 9.57 7.35
C GLN A 73 -12.32 10.62 8.29
N ASP A 74 -13.60 10.50 8.58
CA ASP A 74 -14.32 11.41 9.47
C ASP A 74 -14.19 11.06 10.97
N ASP A 75 -13.72 9.84 11.27
CA ASP A 75 -13.53 9.29 12.60
C ASP A 75 -12.05 9.24 13.06
N MET A 76 -11.15 9.81 12.27
CA MET A 76 -9.71 9.82 12.54
C MET A 76 -9.09 11.20 12.33
N GLU A 77 -7.95 11.47 12.97
CA GLU A 77 -7.14 12.67 12.73
C GLU A 77 -5.65 12.35 12.78
N ILE A 78 -4.86 12.95 11.88
CA ILE A 78 -3.40 12.88 11.93
C ILE A 78 -2.88 13.86 12.98
N VAL A 79 -2.34 13.36 14.09
CA VAL A 79 -1.74 14.20 15.15
C VAL A 79 -0.26 14.49 14.89
N GLY A 80 0.38 13.76 14.00
CA GLY A 80 1.74 14.05 13.56
C GLY A 80 2.35 12.97 12.68
N VAL A 81 3.39 13.38 11.95
CA VAL A 81 4.20 12.50 11.09
C VAL A 81 5.67 12.65 11.43
N THR A 82 6.45 11.55 11.38
CA THR A 82 7.88 11.65 11.67
C THR A 82 8.76 11.65 10.44
N LYS A 83 9.89 12.35 10.56
CA LYS A 83 11.02 12.32 9.61
C LYS A 83 12.34 12.17 10.34
N THR A 84 13.29 11.48 9.75
CA THR A 84 14.64 11.31 10.31
C THR A 84 15.52 12.54 10.13
N ARG A 85 15.18 13.39 9.16
CA ARG A 85 15.88 14.64 8.80
C ARG A 85 14.99 15.52 7.92
N PRO A 86 15.28 16.83 7.84
CA PRO A 86 14.64 17.71 6.85
C PRO A 86 14.83 17.19 5.43
N ALA A 87 13.77 17.17 4.65
CA ALA A 87 13.76 16.73 3.26
C ALA A 87 12.45 17.17 2.59
N PHE A 88 12.35 17.08 1.26
CA PHE A 88 11.15 17.43 0.48
C PHE A 88 9.83 16.84 1.03
N GLY A 89 9.89 15.68 1.71
CA GLY A 89 8.70 15.14 2.40
C GLY A 89 8.15 16.04 3.51
N CYS A 90 8.96 16.95 4.09
CA CYS A 90 8.49 17.94 5.05
C CYS A 90 7.61 18.99 4.39
N ASP A 91 7.95 19.46 3.16
CA ASP A 91 7.11 20.40 2.41
C ASP A 91 5.72 19.83 2.15
N LEU A 92 5.64 18.52 1.87
CA LEU A 92 4.36 17.83 1.65
C LEU A 92 3.53 17.76 2.94
N ALA A 93 4.18 17.47 4.08
CA ALA A 93 3.52 17.45 5.39
C ALA A 93 2.98 18.85 5.75
N VAL A 94 3.80 19.89 5.58
CA VAL A 94 3.41 21.29 5.84
C VAL A 94 2.22 21.70 4.99
N ARG A 95 2.24 21.40 3.68
CA ARG A 95 1.13 21.72 2.76
C ARG A 95 -0.19 21.06 3.15
N LYS A 96 -0.13 19.93 3.84
CA LYS A 96 -1.29 19.19 4.32
C LYS A 96 -1.71 19.55 5.74
N GLY A 97 -0.90 20.38 6.42
CA GLY A 97 -1.14 20.76 7.81
C GLY A 97 -0.78 19.67 8.82
N TYR A 98 0.01 18.65 8.42
CA TYR A 98 0.45 17.61 9.35
C TYR A 98 1.61 18.10 10.20
N PRO A 99 1.50 18.05 11.57
CA PRO A 99 2.60 18.38 12.45
C PRO A 99 3.81 17.46 12.22
N ILE A 100 5.00 18.04 12.11
CA ILE A 100 6.24 17.29 11.87
C ILE A 100 6.95 17.04 13.21
N TYR A 101 7.37 15.80 13.39
CA TYR A 101 8.21 15.37 14.51
C TYR A 101 9.49 14.72 13.99
N CYS A 102 10.57 14.79 14.79
CA CYS A 102 11.77 14.01 14.53
C CYS A 102 11.54 12.54 14.93
N THR A 103 12.00 11.58 14.12
CA THR A 103 11.94 10.15 14.49
C THR A 103 12.78 9.82 15.72
N TYR A 104 13.70 10.70 16.10
CA TYR A 104 14.62 10.54 17.22
C TYR A 104 14.34 11.60 18.30
N ASP A 105 14.46 11.18 19.56
CA ASP A 105 14.40 12.08 20.72
C ASP A 105 15.79 12.70 20.99
N ASP A 106 16.32 13.40 20.00
CA ASP A 106 17.66 13.97 19.95
C ASP A 106 17.57 15.46 19.64
N ALA A 107 18.05 16.30 20.57
CA ALA A 107 17.90 17.75 20.48
C ALA A 107 18.54 18.37 19.24
N ASP A 108 19.73 17.91 18.83
CA ASP A 108 20.42 18.44 17.66
C ASP A 108 19.69 18.06 16.36
N ARG A 109 19.15 16.85 16.28
CA ARG A 109 18.34 16.41 15.15
C ARG A 109 17.01 17.16 15.07
N ILE A 110 16.38 17.45 16.21
CA ILE A 110 15.16 18.26 16.27
C ILE A 110 15.47 19.69 15.80
N ALA A 111 16.55 20.29 16.30
CA ALA A 111 16.97 21.63 15.93
C ALA A 111 17.27 21.77 14.43
N ALA A 112 17.82 20.73 13.80
CA ALA A 112 18.11 20.72 12.35
C ALA A 112 16.87 20.97 11.47
N PHE A 113 15.66 20.68 11.94
CA PHE A 113 14.43 21.02 11.22
C PHE A 113 14.17 22.53 11.24
N GLY A 114 14.41 23.18 12.39
CA GLY A 114 14.33 24.63 12.53
C GLY A 114 15.34 25.35 11.63
N ASP A 115 16.58 24.87 11.60
CA ASP A 115 17.65 25.41 10.73
C ASP A 115 17.28 25.29 9.24
N ALA A 116 16.50 24.28 8.88
CA ALA A 116 15.99 24.08 7.53
C ALA A 116 14.65 24.80 7.25
N GLY A 117 14.13 25.60 8.21
CA GLY A 117 12.91 26.38 8.06
C GLY A 117 11.60 25.63 8.33
N TYR A 118 11.64 24.46 8.98
CA TYR A 118 10.45 23.71 9.36
C TYR A 118 10.18 23.82 10.87
N THR A 119 8.89 23.94 11.22
CA THR A 119 8.48 23.77 12.62
C THR A 119 8.49 22.28 12.95
N CYS A 120 9.37 21.85 13.86
CA CYS A 120 9.39 20.51 14.45
C CYS A 120 8.78 20.58 15.85
N HIS A 121 7.79 19.73 16.13
CA HIS A 121 7.03 19.77 17.38
C HIS A 121 7.64 18.91 18.50
N GLY A 122 8.79 18.27 18.23
CA GLY A 122 9.50 17.43 19.19
C GLY A 122 10.01 16.14 18.59
N GLY A 123 10.35 15.19 19.46
CA GLY A 123 10.78 13.83 19.08
C GLY A 123 9.62 12.85 18.97
N LEU A 124 9.97 11.58 18.75
CA LEU A 124 8.99 10.50 18.67
C LEU A 124 8.20 10.34 19.98
N SER A 125 8.87 10.46 21.13
CA SER A 125 8.22 10.35 22.45
C SER A 125 7.15 11.42 22.67
N ASP A 126 7.38 12.66 22.19
CA ASP A 126 6.38 13.73 22.28
C ASP A 126 5.14 13.40 21.42
N LEU A 127 5.35 12.83 20.22
CA LEU A 127 4.26 12.43 19.34
C LEU A 127 3.45 11.27 19.95
N LEU A 128 4.13 10.26 20.53
CA LEU A 128 3.47 9.14 21.19
C LEU A 128 2.63 9.58 22.38
N GLY A 129 3.05 10.62 23.10
CA GLY A 129 2.31 11.18 24.24
C GLY A 129 0.94 11.77 23.90
N ILE A 130 0.64 12.01 22.63
CA ILE A 130 -0.64 12.60 22.18
C ILE A 130 -1.45 11.67 21.25
N ALA A 131 -0.89 10.53 20.84
CA ALA A 131 -1.51 9.60 19.91
C ALA A 131 -2.29 8.49 20.64
N ASP A 132 -3.39 8.01 20.05
CA ASP A 132 -4.10 6.82 20.50
C ASP A 132 -3.49 5.56 19.84
N ILE A 133 -3.00 5.72 18.61
CA ILE A 133 -2.42 4.65 17.80
C ILE A 133 -1.31 5.18 16.90
N VAL A 134 -0.26 4.39 16.69
CA VAL A 134 0.84 4.70 15.77
C VAL A 134 0.90 3.69 14.64
N ILE A 135 1.02 4.19 13.42
CA ILE A 135 1.31 3.38 12.23
C ILE A 135 2.80 3.48 11.92
N ASP A 136 3.51 2.38 12.09
CA ASP A 136 4.94 2.31 11.77
C ASP A 136 5.15 2.00 10.29
N CYS A 137 5.62 2.99 9.55
CA CYS A 137 6.03 2.92 8.15
C CYS A 137 7.54 3.09 7.99
N SER A 138 8.31 2.83 9.04
CA SER A 138 9.77 2.86 9.01
C SER A 138 10.33 1.71 8.16
N PRO A 139 11.59 1.81 7.71
CA PRO A 139 12.23 0.71 6.97
C PRO A 139 12.25 -0.59 7.78
N GLY A 140 12.06 -1.73 7.11
CA GLY A 140 12.10 -3.05 7.76
C GLY A 140 13.36 -3.28 8.61
N LYS A 141 13.21 -4.05 9.68
CA LYS A 141 14.21 -4.36 10.75
C LYS A 141 14.38 -3.27 11.82
N VAL A 142 13.71 -2.15 11.72
CA VAL A 142 13.68 -1.12 12.76
C VAL A 142 12.51 -1.32 13.73
N GLY A 143 11.48 -2.03 13.29
CA GLY A 143 10.22 -2.23 14.02
C GLY A 143 10.38 -2.79 15.43
N ALA A 144 11.28 -3.76 15.64
CA ALA A 144 11.49 -4.34 16.97
C ALA A 144 11.88 -3.30 18.03
N SER A 145 12.80 -2.38 17.69
CA SER A 145 13.22 -1.30 18.60
C SER A 145 12.15 -0.20 18.76
N ASN A 146 11.31 -0.02 17.76
CA ASN A 146 10.20 0.92 17.84
C ASN A 146 9.05 0.34 18.69
N LYS A 147 8.79 -0.97 18.58
CA LYS A 147 7.75 -1.65 19.36
C LYS A 147 7.90 -1.44 20.85
N GLU A 148 9.13 -1.58 21.40
CA GLU A 148 9.41 -1.31 22.81
C GLU A 148 8.97 0.11 23.22
N LYS A 149 9.26 1.11 22.39
CA LYS A 149 8.86 2.50 22.65
C LYS A 149 7.34 2.69 22.64
N TYR A 150 6.63 1.97 21.75
CA TYR A 150 5.17 2.05 21.68
C TYR A 150 4.51 1.37 22.88
N ASP A 151 5.06 0.21 23.28
CA ASP A 151 4.58 -0.54 24.46
C ASP A 151 4.83 0.29 25.74
N ASP A 152 5.99 0.91 25.89
CA ASP A 152 6.34 1.77 27.02
C ASP A 152 5.45 3.03 27.09
N ALA A 153 5.08 3.58 25.95
CA ALA A 153 4.17 4.72 25.85
C ALA A 153 2.69 4.32 26.05
N GLY A 154 2.37 3.04 26.05
CA GLY A 154 0.99 2.53 26.15
C GLY A 154 0.14 2.82 24.92
N VAL A 155 0.74 3.09 23.76
CA VAL A 155 0.06 3.44 22.51
C VAL A 155 -0.14 2.18 21.67
N LYS A 156 -1.33 2.01 21.08
CA LYS A 156 -1.57 0.93 20.12
C LYS A 156 -0.71 1.12 18.86
N TRP A 157 -0.36 0.01 18.19
CA TRP A 157 0.56 0.10 17.05
C TRP A 157 0.19 -0.84 15.90
N ILE A 158 0.48 -0.39 14.67
CA ILE A 158 0.36 -1.17 13.45
C ILE A 158 1.68 -1.12 12.71
N PHE A 159 2.28 -2.29 12.44
CA PHE A 159 3.46 -2.42 11.58
C PHE A 159 3.07 -2.80 10.16
N GLN A 160 4.01 -2.61 9.23
CA GLN A 160 3.84 -3.02 7.83
C GLN A 160 4.42 -4.41 7.57
N GLY A 161 4.01 -5.02 6.46
CA GLY A 161 4.39 -6.38 6.08
C GLY A 161 5.88 -6.67 5.86
N GLY A 162 6.73 -5.66 5.99
CA GLY A 162 8.19 -5.82 6.06
C GLY A 162 8.68 -6.43 7.37
N GLU A 163 7.87 -6.37 8.43
CA GLU A 163 8.17 -6.98 9.73
C GLU A 163 7.60 -8.41 9.80
N LYS A 164 8.15 -9.24 10.69
CA LYS A 164 7.76 -10.64 10.83
C LYS A 164 6.54 -10.80 11.74
N HIS A 165 5.68 -11.77 11.43
CA HIS A 165 4.58 -12.16 12.31
C HIS A 165 5.05 -12.48 13.74
N ALA A 166 6.16 -13.18 13.91
CA ALA A 166 6.71 -13.52 15.23
C ALA A 166 7.08 -12.30 16.10
N MET A 167 7.31 -11.12 15.51
CA MET A 167 7.56 -9.89 16.26
C MET A 167 6.27 -9.28 16.83
N THR A 168 5.20 -9.35 16.06
CA THR A 168 3.92 -8.72 16.41
C THR A 168 2.95 -9.68 17.10
N GLY A 169 3.09 -10.97 16.88
CA GLY A 169 2.17 -12.00 17.34
C GLY A 169 0.82 -12.02 16.62
N MET A 170 0.49 -10.92 15.93
CA MET A 170 -0.73 -10.75 15.17
C MET A 170 -0.42 -10.23 13.77
N SER A 171 -1.23 -10.64 12.80
CA SER A 171 -1.24 -10.13 11.43
C SER A 171 -2.65 -9.78 11.04
N TYR A 172 -2.83 -8.91 10.05
CA TYR A 172 -4.12 -8.36 9.69
C TYR A 172 -4.34 -8.31 8.19
N THR A 173 -5.50 -8.77 7.76
CA THR A 173 -6.20 -8.35 6.54
C THR A 173 -7.68 -8.18 6.86
N SER A 174 -8.36 -7.23 6.25
CA SER A 174 -9.78 -6.95 6.55
C SER A 174 -10.69 -8.15 6.30
N SER A 175 -10.51 -8.85 5.18
CA SER A 175 -11.33 -10.02 4.83
C SER A 175 -10.90 -11.32 5.51
N GLY A 176 -9.67 -11.40 6.03
CA GLY A 176 -9.12 -12.65 6.57
C GLY A 176 -9.40 -12.85 8.05
N ASN A 177 -9.17 -11.81 8.86
CA ASN A 177 -9.17 -11.96 10.32
C ASN A 177 -9.42 -10.64 11.08
N HIS A 178 -10.33 -9.81 10.59
CA HIS A 178 -10.68 -8.56 11.25
C HIS A 178 -11.16 -8.77 12.70
N ALA A 179 -12.00 -9.77 12.91
CA ALA A 179 -12.59 -10.06 14.22
C ALA A 179 -11.53 -10.42 15.28
N GLU A 180 -10.49 -11.15 14.90
CA GLU A 180 -9.40 -11.57 15.78
C GLU A 180 -8.50 -10.39 16.19
N ASN A 181 -8.55 -9.30 15.43
CA ASN A 181 -7.79 -8.08 15.70
C ASN A 181 -8.59 -7.01 16.49
N LEU A 182 -9.82 -7.32 16.92
CA LEU A 182 -10.61 -6.37 17.69
C LEU A 182 -9.98 -6.12 19.07
N ASN A 183 -9.76 -4.85 19.39
CA ASN A 183 -9.24 -4.36 20.68
C ASN A 183 -7.83 -4.87 21.06
N VAL A 184 -7.09 -5.55 20.17
CA VAL A 184 -5.71 -5.95 20.49
C VAL A 184 -4.79 -4.73 20.62
N THR A 185 -3.66 -4.90 21.29
CA THR A 185 -2.67 -3.82 21.49
C THR A 185 -1.99 -3.43 20.19
N GLY A 186 -1.72 -4.42 19.33
CA GLY A 186 -1.05 -4.15 18.07
C GLY A 186 -1.08 -5.32 17.11
N THR A 187 -0.82 -5.01 15.85
CA THR A 187 -0.80 -5.97 14.75
C THR A 187 0.20 -5.53 13.68
N ARG A 188 0.37 -6.34 12.64
CA ARG A 188 0.95 -5.86 11.38
C ARG A 188 -0.05 -6.07 10.24
N VAL A 189 -0.22 -5.08 9.41
CA VAL A 189 -0.82 -5.26 8.09
C VAL A 189 0.15 -6.10 7.27
N VAL A 190 -0.32 -7.19 6.70
CA VAL A 190 0.53 -8.11 5.93
C VAL A 190 1.08 -7.46 4.65
N SER A 191 2.00 -8.14 3.96
CA SER A 191 2.58 -7.60 2.73
C SER A 191 1.56 -7.44 1.61
N CYS A 192 1.86 -6.59 0.63
CA CYS A 192 1.06 -6.41 -0.58
C CYS A 192 0.73 -7.75 -1.28
N ASN A 193 1.72 -8.63 -1.40
CA ASN A 193 1.48 -9.95 -1.99
C ASN A 193 0.48 -10.78 -1.15
N THR A 194 0.61 -10.76 0.16
CA THR A 194 -0.28 -11.49 1.07
C THR A 194 -1.68 -10.89 1.08
N THR A 195 -1.80 -9.56 1.07
CA THR A 195 -3.08 -8.86 0.91
C THR A 195 -3.78 -9.26 -0.39
N GLY A 196 -3.03 -9.24 -1.52
CA GLY A 196 -3.58 -9.64 -2.82
C GLY A 196 -4.06 -11.07 -2.86
N LEU A 197 -3.31 -12.02 -2.27
CA LEU A 197 -3.72 -13.41 -2.16
C LEU A 197 -4.95 -13.56 -1.26
N SER A 198 -4.97 -12.89 -0.10
CA SER A 198 -6.08 -13.00 0.85
C SER A 198 -7.40 -12.55 0.22
N ARG A 199 -7.42 -11.44 -0.53
CA ARG A 199 -8.64 -10.90 -1.13
C ARG A 199 -9.29 -11.82 -2.16
N THR A 200 -8.51 -12.68 -2.84
CA THR A 200 -9.04 -13.64 -3.82
C THR A 200 -9.26 -15.03 -3.23
N LEU A 201 -8.39 -15.48 -2.32
CA LEU A 201 -8.42 -16.84 -1.80
C LEU A 201 -9.38 -17.00 -0.60
N VAL A 202 -9.53 -15.99 0.28
CA VAL A 202 -10.43 -16.09 1.43
C VAL A 202 -11.88 -16.31 0.99
N PRO A 203 -12.45 -15.54 0.04
CA PRO A 203 -13.80 -15.80 -0.44
C PRO A 203 -14.00 -17.20 -1.05
N LEU A 204 -12.99 -17.69 -1.77
CA LEU A 204 -13.01 -19.05 -2.33
C LEU A 204 -12.99 -20.10 -1.23
N TYR A 205 -12.14 -19.93 -0.22
CA TYR A 205 -12.10 -20.83 0.93
C TYR A 205 -13.43 -20.82 1.70
N ASP A 206 -13.95 -19.65 1.99
CA ASP A 206 -15.22 -19.52 2.73
C ASP A 206 -16.41 -20.14 1.96
N HIS A 207 -16.36 -20.14 0.61
CA HIS A 207 -17.37 -20.80 -0.21
C HIS A 207 -17.17 -22.32 -0.28
N CYS A 208 -15.93 -22.79 -0.46
CA CYS A 208 -15.64 -24.21 -0.73
C CYS A 208 -15.29 -25.03 0.52
N GLY A 209 -14.94 -24.39 1.62
CA GLY A 209 -14.54 -25.03 2.90
C GLY A 209 -13.13 -25.65 2.87
N SER A 210 -12.48 -25.75 1.73
CA SER A 210 -11.12 -26.29 1.57
C SER A 210 -10.47 -25.71 0.33
N LEU A 211 -9.16 -25.46 0.40
CA LEU A 211 -8.40 -24.90 -0.71
C LEU A 211 -6.92 -25.31 -0.61
N SER A 212 -6.33 -25.77 -1.72
CA SER A 212 -4.89 -25.98 -1.86
C SER A 212 -4.36 -25.13 -3.02
N VAL A 213 -3.33 -24.33 -2.76
CA VAL A 213 -2.89 -23.28 -3.68
C VAL A 213 -1.41 -23.41 -4.01
N GLU A 214 -1.10 -23.37 -5.30
CA GLU A 214 0.24 -23.16 -5.82
C GLU A 214 0.33 -21.76 -6.44
N CYS A 215 1.25 -20.93 -5.97
CA CYS A 215 1.37 -19.55 -6.42
C CYS A 215 2.80 -19.21 -6.82
N THR A 216 2.97 -18.66 -8.01
CA THR A 216 4.23 -18.04 -8.45
C THR A 216 4.09 -16.53 -8.49
N MET A 217 4.92 -15.83 -7.72
CA MET A 217 4.96 -14.37 -7.66
C MET A 217 6.02 -13.82 -8.58
N ILE A 218 5.60 -13.13 -9.64
CA ILE A 218 6.47 -12.34 -10.50
C ILE A 218 6.55 -10.94 -9.89
N ARG A 219 7.66 -10.71 -9.17
CA ARG A 219 7.82 -9.49 -8.36
C ARG A 219 8.66 -8.46 -9.11
N ARG A 220 8.27 -7.19 -8.99
CA ARG A 220 9.16 -6.10 -9.37
C ARG A 220 10.52 -6.20 -8.68
N ALA A 221 11.55 -5.64 -9.31
CA ALA A 221 12.93 -5.71 -8.86
C ALA A 221 13.18 -4.96 -7.54
N ALA A 222 12.65 -3.74 -7.47
CA ALA A 222 12.89 -2.82 -6.37
C ALA A 222 11.76 -1.78 -6.24
N ASP A 223 11.66 -1.15 -5.07
CA ASP A 223 10.81 0.03 -4.88
C ASP A 223 11.34 1.21 -5.69
N PRO A 224 10.48 2.15 -6.11
CA PRO A 224 10.93 3.35 -6.84
C PRO A 224 12.01 4.14 -6.10
N GLY A 225 11.99 4.13 -4.77
CA GLY A 225 13.03 4.75 -3.92
C GLY A 225 14.33 3.94 -3.79
N ASP A 226 14.35 2.70 -4.25
CA ASP A 226 15.47 1.75 -4.12
C ASP A 226 16.12 1.44 -5.47
N SER A 227 16.28 2.44 -6.32
CA SER A 227 16.76 2.30 -7.71
C SER A 227 18.11 1.57 -7.87
N ASN A 228 18.90 1.47 -6.79
CA ASN A 228 20.17 0.75 -6.78
C ASN A 228 20.03 -0.74 -6.44
N LYS A 229 18.83 -1.23 -6.17
CA LYS A 229 18.55 -2.61 -5.79
C LYS A 229 17.81 -3.35 -6.91
N GLY A 230 17.86 -4.68 -6.82
CA GLY A 230 17.17 -5.57 -7.74
C GLY A 230 17.97 -5.91 -9.00
N PRO A 231 17.47 -6.87 -9.80
CA PRO A 231 18.11 -7.26 -11.03
C PRO A 231 17.93 -6.17 -12.10
N ILE A 232 19.02 -5.91 -12.82
CA ILE A 232 19.03 -5.13 -14.04
C ILE A 232 19.25 -6.10 -15.19
N ASN A 233 18.31 -6.18 -16.13
CA ASN A 233 18.41 -7.07 -17.30
C ASN A 233 18.64 -8.56 -16.94
N ALA A 234 18.06 -9.02 -15.82
CA ALA A 234 18.12 -10.41 -15.35
C ALA A 234 16.86 -10.79 -14.62
N ILE A 235 16.54 -12.08 -14.53
CA ILE A 235 15.50 -12.65 -13.69
C ILE A 235 16.16 -13.30 -12.48
N LYS A 236 15.73 -12.93 -11.26
CA LYS A 236 16.31 -13.40 -10.02
C LYS A 236 15.31 -14.28 -9.24
N PRO A 237 15.48 -15.61 -9.23
CA PRO A 237 14.64 -16.48 -8.40
C PRO A 237 14.97 -16.34 -6.92
N VAL A 238 13.95 -16.52 -6.08
CA VAL A 238 14.12 -16.72 -4.63
C VAL A 238 14.36 -18.22 -4.41
N LEU A 239 15.60 -18.58 -4.06
CA LEU A 239 16.06 -19.98 -3.92
C LEU A 239 15.62 -20.61 -2.57
N LYS A 240 14.38 -20.34 -2.17
CA LYS A 240 13.75 -20.92 -0.98
C LYS A 240 12.28 -21.23 -1.31
N VAL A 241 11.90 -22.49 -1.15
CA VAL A 241 10.52 -22.97 -1.34
C VAL A 241 10.05 -23.58 -0.02
N PRO A 242 8.87 -23.20 0.49
CA PRO A 242 8.07 -22.09 0.02
C PRO A 242 8.77 -20.74 0.22
N SER A 243 8.48 -19.78 -0.65
CA SER A 243 8.82 -18.37 -0.38
C SER A 243 8.02 -17.91 0.84
N HIS A 244 8.43 -16.84 1.51
CA HIS A 244 7.78 -16.41 2.77
C HIS A 244 6.31 -15.98 2.59
N HIS A 245 5.84 -15.75 1.38
CA HIS A 245 4.51 -15.23 1.10
C HIS A 245 3.38 -16.23 1.36
N GLY A 246 3.58 -17.51 0.99
CA GLY A 246 2.61 -18.57 1.31
C GLY A 246 2.41 -18.72 2.82
N PRO A 247 3.47 -18.97 3.60
CA PRO A 247 3.38 -18.97 5.06
C PRO A 247 2.80 -17.68 5.66
N ASP A 248 2.96 -16.54 4.98
CA ASP A 248 2.42 -15.27 5.45
C ASP A 248 0.88 -15.21 5.30
N VAL A 249 0.30 -15.78 4.24
CA VAL A 249 -1.17 -15.96 4.10
C VAL A 249 -1.73 -16.77 5.26
N MET A 250 -1.03 -17.84 5.68
CA MET A 250 -1.45 -18.68 6.79
C MET A 250 -1.42 -17.96 8.14
N THR A 251 -0.82 -16.77 8.25
CA THR A 251 -0.90 -15.97 9.48
C THR A 251 -2.22 -15.22 9.63
N VAL A 252 -3.01 -15.10 8.56
CA VAL A 252 -4.33 -14.45 8.55
C VAL A 252 -5.47 -15.40 8.20
N LYS A 253 -5.18 -16.51 7.53
CA LYS A 253 -6.15 -17.59 7.24
C LYS A 253 -5.41 -18.94 7.29
N PRO A 254 -5.21 -19.52 8.48
CA PRO A 254 -4.38 -20.72 8.67
C PRO A 254 -4.88 -21.96 7.92
N GLU A 255 -6.16 -21.96 7.58
CA GLU A 255 -6.82 -23.11 6.94
C GLU A 255 -6.51 -23.21 5.44
N ILE A 256 -6.01 -22.14 4.81
CA ILE A 256 -5.61 -22.19 3.41
C ILE A 256 -4.25 -22.85 3.28
N ASN A 257 -4.21 -24.04 2.65
CA ASN A 257 -2.97 -24.70 2.30
C ASN A 257 -2.35 -24.03 1.08
N ILE A 258 -1.21 -23.35 1.23
CA ILE A 258 -0.58 -22.58 0.15
C ILE A 258 0.92 -22.80 0.08
N ASN A 259 1.39 -23.17 -1.10
CA ASN A 259 2.79 -23.12 -1.50
C ASN A 259 3.07 -21.92 -2.39
N SER A 260 4.27 -21.36 -2.27
CA SER A 260 4.63 -20.20 -3.06
C SER A 260 6.08 -20.20 -3.53
N MET A 261 6.30 -19.81 -4.77
CA MET A 261 7.60 -19.46 -5.33
C MET A 261 7.62 -17.98 -5.72
N ALA A 262 8.80 -17.40 -5.87
CA ALA A 262 8.92 -16.01 -6.26
C ALA A 262 10.13 -15.76 -7.15
N VAL A 263 9.96 -14.87 -8.12
CA VAL A 263 11.03 -14.33 -8.96
C VAL A 263 10.96 -12.81 -8.97
N ALA A 264 12.11 -12.14 -9.00
CA ALA A 264 12.18 -10.71 -9.24
C ALA A 264 12.58 -10.44 -10.70
N VAL A 265 11.87 -9.54 -11.34
CA VAL A 265 12.07 -9.15 -12.74
C VAL A 265 12.42 -7.67 -12.86
N PRO A 266 13.12 -7.22 -13.93
CA PRO A 266 13.57 -5.84 -14.09
C PRO A 266 12.42 -4.87 -14.39
N THR A 267 11.54 -4.65 -13.42
CA THR A 267 10.46 -3.66 -13.47
C THR A 267 10.27 -3.02 -12.10
N THR A 268 9.72 -1.82 -12.07
CA THR A 268 9.25 -1.13 -10.85
C THR A 268 7.72 -1.06 -10.79
N ILE A 269 7.04 -1.62 -11.80
CA ILE A 269 5.59 -1.52 -11.99
C ILE A 269 4.93 -2.81 -11.54
N MET A 270 4.24 -2.78 -10.42
CA MET A 270 3.36 -3.83 -9.89
C MET A 270 4.02 -5.21 -9.71
N HIS A 271 3.32 -6.10 -9.08
CA HIS A 271 3.59 -7.54 -9.06
C HIS A 271 2.50 -8.25 -9.87
N VAL A 272 2.81 -9.43 -10.41
CA VAL A 272 1.82 -10.34 -10.97
C VAL A 272 1.92 -11.67 -10.24
N HIS A 273 0.77 -12.19 -9.82
CA HIS A 273 0.67 -13.55 -9.30
C HIS A 273 0.11 -14.47 -10.38
N VAL A 274 0.75 -15.63 -10.53
CA VAL A 274 0.26 -16.76 -11.33
C VAL A 274 -0.22 -17.80 -10.32
N ILE A 275 -1.51 -18.08 -10.30
CA ILE A 275 -2.14 -18.87 -9.25
C ILE A 275 -2.84 -20.08 -9.85
N VAL A 276 -2.63 -21.22 -9.22
CA VAL A 276 -3.40 -22.45 -9.42
C VAL A 276 -4.00 -22.84 -8.07
N ALA A 277 -5.31 -22.78 -7.98
CA ALA A 277 -6.03 -23.15 -6.76
C ALA A 277 -6.82 -24.44 -7.01
N SER A 278 -6.57 -25.47 -6.22
CA SER A 278 -7.30 -26.74 -6.24
C SER A 278 -8.49 -26.65 -5.29
N LEU A 279 -9.69 -26.73 -5.83
CA LEU A 279 -10.94 -26.77 -5.11
C LEU A 279 -11.27 -28.22 -4.69
N PRO A 280 -12.05 -28.44 -3.63
CA PRO A 280 -12.45 -29.80 -3.22
C PRO A 280 -13.33 -30.47 -4.27
N GLU A 281 -13.34 -31.80 -4.29
CA GLU A 281 -14.29 -32.54 -5.14
C GLU A 281 -15.73 -32.17 -4.82
N GLY A 282 -16.54 -32.02 -5.85
CA GLY A 282 -17.95 -31.66 -5.70
C GLY A 282 -18.19 -30.19 -5.34
N HIS A 283 -17.22 -29.32 -5.54
CA HIS A 283 -17.31 -27.87 -5.26
C HIS A 283 -18.46 -27.15 -5.99
N GLY A 284 -18.99 -27.69 -7.09
CA GLY A 284 -20.15 -27.18 -7.82
C GLY A 284 -19.94 -25.81 -8.51
N MET A 285 -18.73 -25.28 -8.52
CA MET A 285 -18.43 -23.99 -9.15
C MET A 285 -18.11 -24.14 -10.64
N THR A 286 -18.31 -23.05 -11.37
CA THR A 286 -17.86 -22.83 -12.76
C THR A 286 -16.98 -21.59 -12.79
N THR A 287 -16.31 -21.32 -13.91
CA THR A 287 -15.54 -20.07 -14.09
C THR A 287 -16.42 -18.84 -13.83
N GLU A 288 -17.64 -18.83 -14.35
CA GLU A 288 -18.59 -17.73 -14.22
C GLU A 288 -19.02 -17.53 -12.76
N SER A 289 -19.21 -18.61 -12.00
CA SER A 289 -19.57 -18.52 -10.58
C SER A 289 -18.40 -18.04 -9.71
N VAL A 290 -17.15 -18.36 -10.05
CA VAL A 290 -15.96 -17.81 -9.42
C VAL A 290 -15.88 -16.30 -9.67
N LEU A 291 -16.05 -15.87 -10.91
CA LEU A 291 -16.07 -14.45 -11.28
C LEU A 291 -17.20 -13.69 -10.56
N ALA A 292 -18.39 -14.28 -10.49
CA ALA A 292 -19.53 -13.71 -9.77
C ALA A 292 -19.28 -13.62 -8.26
N LEU A 293 -18.60 -14.60 -7.66
CA LEU A 293 -18.18 -14.56 -6.24
C LEU A 293 -17.21 -13.41 -5.98
N TRP A 294 -16.21 -13.26 -6.85
CA TRP A 294 -15.21 -12.18 -6.73
C TRP A 294 -15.80 -10.80 -7.01
N ALA A 295 -16.73 -10.67 -7.95
CA ALA A 295 -17.42 -9.40 -8.24
C ALA A 295 -18.22 -8.85 -7.04
N GLN A 296 -18.56 -9.68 -6.07
CA GLN A 296 -19.21 -9.27 -4.82
C GLN A 296 -18.22 -8.88 -3.71
N GLN A 297 -16.92 -9.07 -3.93
CA GLN A 297 -15.91 -8.70 -2.95
C GLN A 297 -15.44 -7.26 -3.15
N PRO A 298 -15.22 -6.52 -2.06
CA PRO A 298 -14.61 -5.21 -2.16
C PRO A 298 -13.14 -5.32 -2.61
N ARG A 299 -12.65 -4.25 -3.21
CA ARG A 299 -11.24 -4.10 -3.58
C ARG A 299 -10.73 -5.16 -4.57
N LEU A 300 -11.62 -5.69 -5.41
CA LEU A 300 -11.29 -6.46 -6.60
C LEU A 300 -11.81 -5.74 -7.84
N VAL A 301 -10.97 -5.64 -8.86
CA VAL A 301 -11.32 -5.17 -10.21
C VAL A 301 -11.14 -6.34 -11.14
N ILE A 302 -12.24 -6.76 -11.77
CA ILE A 302 -12.25 -7.85 -12.77
C ILE A 302 -12.52 -7.21 -14.11
N MET A 303 -11.62 -7.44 -15.07
CA MET A 303 -11.71 -6.78 -16.37
C MET A 303 -11.21 -7.70 -17.47
N ASN A 304 -11.95 -7.77 -18.57
CA ASN A 304 -11.51 -8.49 -19.77
C ASN A 304 -10.38 -7.70 -20.45
N GLY A 305 -9.17 -8.24 -20.39
CA GLY A 305 -7.98 -7.57 -20.92
C GLY A 305 -8.00 -7.44 -22.42
N SER A 306 -8.45 -8.48 -23.13
CA SER A 306 -8.51 -8.49 -24.59
C SER A 306 -9.53 -7.50 -25.15
N GLU A 307 -10.66 -7.29 -24.47
CA GLU A 307 -11.71 -6.34 -24.90
C GLU A 307 -11.35 -4.89 -24.56
N THR A 308 -10.73 -4.66 -23.40
CA THR A 308 -10.40 -3.32 -22.91
C THR A 308 -9.04 -2.80 -23.35
N GLY A 309 -8.16 -3.70 -23.84
CA GLY A 309 -6.78 -3.39 -24.16
C GLY A 309 -5.86 -3.30 -22.93
N ILE A 310 -6.35 -3.64 -21.72
CA ILE A 310 -5.56 -3.58 -20.48
C ILE A 310 -4.94 -4.96 -20.23
N THR A 311 -3.83 -5.24 -20.90
CA THR A 311 -3.19 -6.57 -20.93
C THR A 311 -1.87 -6.64 -20.16
N THR A 312 -1.35 -5.50 -19.72
CA THR A 312 -0.07 -5.38 -19.01
C THR A 312 -0.20 -4.59 -17.72
N THR A 313 0.76 -4.75 -16.81
CA THR A 313 0.81 -3.95 -15.57
C THR A 313 0.99 -2.45 -15.83
N ALA A 314 1.56 -2.05 -16.97
CA ALA A 314 1.68 -0.65 -17.35
C ALA A 314 0.31 -0.04 -17.68
N GLU A 315 -0.53 -0.78 -18.43
CA GLU A 315 -1.89 -0.37 -18.76
C GLU A 315 -2.80 -0.38 -17.55
N VAL A 316 -2.61 -1.31 -16.59
CA VAL A 316 -3.31 -1.29 -15.29
C VAL A 316 -2.95 -0.03 -14.51
N MET A 317 -1.69 0.41 -14.51
CA MET A 317 -1.29 1.67 -13.89
C MET A 317 -1.89 2.90 -14.59
N GLU A 318 -1.99 2.86 -15.93
CA GLU A 318 -2.63 3.92 -16.69
C GLU A 318 -4.13 3.98 -16.42
N PHE A 319 -4.80 2.83 -16.38
CA PHE A 319 -6.20 2.74 -15.93
C PHE A 319 -6.41 3.41 -14.56
N ALA A 320 -5.52 3.16 -13.58
CA ALA A 320 -5.62 3.80 -12.28
C ALA A 320 -5.52 5.34 -12.37
N ARG A 321 -4.70 5.88 -13.28
CA ARG A 321 -4.60 7.32 -13.55
C ARG A 321 -5.83 7.86 -14.23
N ASP A 322 -6.35 7.14 -15.23
CA ASP A 322 -7.53 7.52 -16.01
C ASP A 322 -8.79 7.63 -15.14
N ILE A 323 -8.92 6.78 -14.12
CA ILE A 323 -10.01 6.89 -13.13
C ILE A 323 -9.74 7.93 -12.03
N GLY A 324 -8.69 8.75 -12.18
CA GLY A 324 -8.37 9.87 -11.29
C GLY A 324 -7.65 9.49 -10.00
N ARG A 325 -7.06 8.29 -9.92
CA ARG A 325 -6.31 7.88 -8.72
C ARG A 325 -5.03 8.68 -8.57
N LYS A 326 -4.86 9.30 -7.42
CA LYS A 326 -3.65 10.02 -7.05
C LYS A 326 -2.44 9.09 -7.10
N TRP A 327 -1.36 9.54 -7.74
CA TRP A 327 -0.13 8.76 -7.99
C TRP A 327 -0.32 7.51 -8.87
N GLY A 328 -1.49 7.29 -9.45
CA GLY A 328 -1.85 6.06 -10.14
C GLY A 328 -2.06 4.90 -9.15
N ASP A 329 -2.44 5.17 -7.92
CA ASP A 329 -2.64 4.17 -6.87
C ASP A 329 -3.90 3.34 -7.13
N LEU A 330 -3.74 2.06 -7.41
CA LEU A 330 -4.82 1.09 -7.48
C LEU A 330 -4.86 0.34 -6.15
N HIS A 331 -5.86 0.64 -5.33
CA HIS A 331 -6.04 -0.03 -4.02
C HIS A 331 -6.62 -1.43 -4.18
N GLU A 332 -7.25 -1.68 -5.31
CA GLU A 332 -7.88 -2.93 -5.70
C GLU A 332 -6.84 -3.90 -6.26
N ILE A 333 -7.12 -5.19 -6.15
CA ILE A 333 -6.41 -6.23 -6.88
C ILE A 333 -7.04 -6.33 -8.26
N PHE A 334 -6.22 -6.25 -9.30
CA PHE A 334 -6.68 -6.37 -10.67
C PHE A 334 -6.62 -7.82 -11.14
N ILE A 335 -7.71 -8.33 -11.66
CA ILE A 335 -7.85 -9.70 -12.18
C ILE A 335 -8.19 -9.60 -13.67
N TRP A 336 -7.38 -10.25 -14.51
CA TRP A 336 -7.71 -10.41 -15.93
C TRP A 336 -8.77 -11.51 -16.09
N GLU A 337 -10.01 -11.12 -16.44
CA GLU A 337 -11.15 -12.01 -16.58
C GLU A 337 -10.89 -13.14 -17.60
N ASP A 338 -10.36 -12.79 -18.77
CA ASP A 338 -10.00 -13.71 -19.84
C ASP A 338 -8.83 -14.65 -19.49
N GLY A 339 -8.12 -14.36 -18.40
CA GLY A 339 -7.12 -15.23 -17.81
C GLY A 339 -7.64 -16.16 -16.70
N VAL A 340 -8.95 -16.14 -16.39
CA VAL A 340 -9.56 -17.00 -15.37
C VAL A 340 -10.16 -18.25 -16.01
N LYS A 341 -9.75 -19.43 -15.54
CA LYS A 341 -10.30 -20.70 -16.02
C LYS A 341 -10.40 -21.72 -14.90
N LEU A 342 -11.59 -22.27 -14.70
CA LEU A 342 -11.79 -23.45 -13.87
C LEU A 342 -11.91 -24.68 -14.77
N GLU A 343 -11.02 -25.65 -14.61
CA GLU A 343 -11.01 -26.91 -15.35
C GLU A 343 -10.90 -28.09 -14.38
N GLY A 344 -11.95 -28.89 -14.31
CA GLY A 344 -12.08 -29.89 -13.24
C GLY A 344 -12.07 -29.19 -11.87
N ASN A 345 -11.17 -29.56 -11.01
CA ASN A 345 -11.01 -28.94 -9.69
C ASN A 345 -9.92 -27.85 -9.66
N SER A 346 -9.28 -27.54 -10.79
CA SER A 346 -8.17 -26.59 -10.86
C SER A 346 -8.61 -25.24 -11.40
N LEU A 347 -8.52 -24.20 -10.59
CA LEU A 347 -8.76 -22.82 -10.95
C LEU A 347 -7.43 -22.14 -11.27
N TYR A 348 -7.31 -21.63 -12.48
CA TYR A 348 -6.14 -20.88 -12.98
C TYR A 348 -6.50 -19.41 -13.10
N TYR A 349 -5.63 -18.51 -12.65
CA TYR A 349 -5.83 -17.08 -12.87
C TYR A 349 -4.57 -16.24 -12.66
N PHE A 350 -4.61 -15.04 -13.20
CA PHE A 350 -3.61 -14.00 -12.99
C PHE A 350 -4.22 -12.83 -12.24
N GLN A 351 -3.43 -12.26 -11.32
CA GLN A 351 -3.79 -11.01 -10.68
C GLN A 351 -2.58 -10.08 -10.60
N ALA A 352 -2.83 -8.77 -10.73
CA ALA A 352 -1.83 -7.74 -10.52
C ALA A 352 -2.06 -6.98 -9.22
N ILE A 353 -0.94 -6.61 -8.56
CA ILE A 353 -0.93 -5.97 -7.26
C ILE A 353 -0.08 -4.70 -7.33
N HIS A 354 -0.69 -3.55 -7.02
CA HIS A 354 0.02 -2.30 -6.87
C HIS A 354 0.57 -2.20 -5.44
N GLN A 355 1.80 -2.60 -5.27
CA GLN A 355 2.45 -2.86 -3.98
C GLN A 355 2.57 -1.65 -3.04
N GLU A 356 2.48 -0.42 -3.56
CA GLU A 356 2.51 0.78 -2.73
C GLU A 356 1.12 1.20 -2.24
N SER A 357 0.06 0.60 -2.76
CA SER A 357 -1.30 1.09 -2.52
C SER A 357 -2.30 0.07 -2.01
N ASP A 358 -2.20 -1.21 -2.36
CA ASP A 358 -3.19 -2.22 -1.97
C ASP A 358 -3.31 -2.41 -0.44
N VAL A 359 -2.22 -2.19 0.29
CA VAL A 359 -2.18 -2.27 1.77
C VAL A 359 -2.70 -1.00 2.47
N ILE A 360 -2.86 0.11 1.75
CA ILE A 360 -3.22 1.39 2.37
C ILE A 360 -4.58 1.33 3.06
N PRO A 361 -5.67 0.91 2.40
CA PRO A 361 -6.96 0.80 3.05
C PRO A 361 -6.98 -0.23 4.19
N GLU A 362 -6.15 -1.28 4.13
CA GLU A 362 -6.02 -2.26 5.21
C GLU A 362 -5.51 -1.61 6.51
N ASN A 363 -4.61 -0.61 6.42
CA ASN A 363 -4.16 0.13 7.59
C ASN A 363 -5.31 0.90 8.27
N VAL A 364 -6.19 1.52 7.49
CA VAL A 364 -7.35 2.26 8.02
C VAL A 364 -8.34 1.31 8.70
N ASP A 365 -8.62 0.16 8.07
CA ASP A 365 -9.49 -0.86 8.66
C ASP A 365 -8.89 -1.47 9.92
N ALA A 366 -7.57 -1.69 9.95
CA ALA A 366 -6.86 -2.16 11.13
C ALA A 366 -6.95 -1.16 12.30
N ILE A 367 -6.90 0.15 12.04
CA ILE A 367 -7.13 1.17 13.09
C ILE A 367 -8.49 0.94 13.73
N ARG A 368 -9.57 0.79 12.93
CA ARG A 368 -10.93 0.58 13.47
C ARG A 368 -11.04 -0.71 14.26
N ALA A 369 -10.43 -1.81 13.80
CA ALA A 369 -10.37 -3.07 14.52
C ALA A 369 -9.66 -2.91 15.87
N LEU A 370 -8.43 -2.39 15.88
CA LEU A 370 -7.63 -2.25 17.09
C LEU A 370 -8.30 -1.30 18.11
N MET A 371 -8.93 -0.24 17.63
CA MET A 371 -9.65 0.71 18.48
C MET A 371 -11.06 0.21 18.89
N GLY A 372 -11.52 -0.92 18.34
CA GLY A 372 -12.81 -1.53 18.66
C GLY A 372 -14.01 -0.68 18.25
N VAL A 373 -13.86 0.21 17.26
CA VAL A 373 -14.93 1.12 16.82
C VAL A 373 -15.81 0.55 15.72
N GLU A 374 -15.35 -0.50 15.04
CA GLU A 374 -16.14 -1.23 14.04
C GLU A 374 -15.78 -2.72 14.09
N SER A 375 -16.76 -3.56 14.32
CA SER A 375 -16.59 -5.02 14.42
C SER A 375 -16.93 -5.77 13.13
N ASP A 376 -17.72 -5.16 12.25
CA ASP A 376 -18.02 -5.71 10.93
C ASP A 376 -16.96 -5.21 9.92
N TRP A 377 -16.16 -6.15 9.44
CA TRP A 377 -15.12 -5.84 8.48
C TRP A 377 -15.67 -5.23 7.17
N LYS A 378 -16.87 -5.65 6.72
CA LYS A 378 -17.48 -5.10 5.50
C LYS A 378 -17.93 -3.67 5.70
N ALA A 379 -18.47 -3.34 6.87
CA ALA A 379 -18.83 -1.98 7.22
C ALA A 379 -17.58 -1.08 7.31
N SER A 380 -16.50 -1.57 7.93
CA SER A 380 -15.20 -0.86 7.97
C SER A 380 -14.68 -0.60 6.57
N VAL A 381 -14.61 -1.62 5.72
CA VAL A 381 -14.15 -1.51 4.33
C VAL A 381 -14.99 -0.53 3.53
N ALA A 382 -16.32 -0.63 3.62
CA ALA A 382 -17.22 0.27 2.89
C ALA A 382 -17.00 1.75 3.29
N LYS A 383 -16.81 2.01 4.59
CA LYS A 383 -16.51 3.34 5.12
C LYS A 383 -15.16 3.85 4.63
N THR A 384 -14.13 3.03 4.72
CA THR A 384 -12.78 3.35 4.24
C THR A 384 -12.79 3.68 2.76
N ASP A 385 -13.36 2.82 1.93
CA ASP A 385 -13.32 2.93 0.48
C ASP A 385 -14.12 4.13 -0.02
N ALA A 386 -15.27 4.43 0.59
CA ALA A 386 -16.04 5.63 0.27
C ALA A 386 -15.24 6.92 0.51
N ALA A 387 -14.51 7.00 1.63
CA ALA A 387 -13.69 8.16 1.96
C ALA A 387 -12.46 8.30 1.05
N ILE A 388 -11.76 7.19 0.77
CA ILE A 388 -10.59 7.19 -0.11
C ILE A 388 -11.00 7.51 -1.56
N SER A 389 -12.11 6.97 -2.05
CA SER A 389 -12.63 7.27 -3.39
C SER A 389 -13.04 8.74 -3.53
N ALA A 390 -13.73 9.30 -2.54
CA ALA A 390 -14.07 10.72 -2.53
C ALA A 390 -12.82 11.62 -2.50
N TYR A 391 -11.78 11.23 -1.76
CA TYR A 391 -10.53 11.97 -1.67
C TYR A 391 -9.72 11.94 -2.96
N ASN A 392 -9.72 10.81 -3.69
CA ASN A 392 -8.94 10.62 -4.90
C ASN A 392 -9.61 11.17 -6.18
N ASN A 393 -10.88 11.54 -6.11
CA ASN A 393 -11.64 12.13 -7.22
C ASN A 393 -11.52 13.68 -7.30
N LEU A 394 -10.54 14.24 -6.62
CA LEU A 394 -10.16 15.64 -6.72
C LEU A 394 -8.96 15.80 -7.65
#